data_dd4615ca3c73cbd4f9e38322410d417a
#
_entry.id   dd4615ca3c73cbd4f9e38322410d417a
#
_cell.length_a   1.000
_cell.length_b   1.000
_cell.length_c   1.000
_cell.angle_alpha   90.00
_cell.angle_beta   90.00
_cell.angle_gamma   90.00
#
_symmetry.space_group_name_H-M   'P 1'
#
loop_
_entity.id
_entity.type
_entity.pdbx_description
1 polymer ?
#
loop_
_entity_poly.entity_id
_entity_poly.type
_entity_poly.pdbx_seq_one_letter_code
_entity_poly.pdbx_strand_id
1 'polypeptide(L)'
;SQYLSTTPTRIQAFIIVLRLKGLYDDASDYEGERNFKDADTLGWAKNYMAYAKDHPDLGWGGYPDGTFAPSKKIDGQAFYKVMLETLGYRQDVDFTYAETLEFAEEIGLVEDAGDIERIRSFTVNDIAVGIYNALNTKPADSDKKLISVMVEENIIASEDAVAAGFALDSKSTGVVSFNAVSNTKIQVEFEDEILLQKADVEISELNGDSRLSVLKVDSEGRRAVITTTEA
;
A
#
# COMPACT_ATOMS: atom_id res chain seq x y z
N SER A 1 16.01 2.40 -20.05
CA SER A 1 15.73 1.07 -20.63
C SER A 1 14.56 1.18 -21.62
N GLN A 2 14.68 0.60 -22.81
CA GLN A 2 13.62 0.62 -23.84
C GLN A 2 12.29 0.02 -23.35
N TYR A 3 12.32 -0.90 -22.40
CA TYR A 3 11.14 -1.50 -21.77
C TYR A 3 10.30 -0.48 -21.00
N LEU A 4 10.93 0.43 -20.26
CA LEU A 4 10.23 1.44 -19.45
C LEU A 4 9.38 2.42 -20.28
N SER A 5 9.70 2.60 -21.57
CA SER A 5 8.95 3.46 -22.48
C SER A 5 7.84 2.72 -23.26
N THR A 6 7.60 1.43 -22.98
CA THR A 6 6.49 0.70 -23.60
C THR A 6 5.17 0.99 -22.91
N THR A 7 4.07 0.88 -23.65
CA THR A 7 2.72 1.02 -23.10
C THR A 7 2.30 -0.29 -22.45
N PRO A 8 1.90 -0.30 -21.17
CA PRO A 8 1.50 -1.50 -20.46
C PRO A 8 0.16 -2.07 -20.97
N THR A 9 -0.06 -3.35 -20.70
CA THR A 9 -1.30 -4.05 -21.04
C THR A 9 -2.19 -4.25 -19.83
N ARG A 10 -3.47 -4.53 -20.05
CA ARG A 10 -4.45 -4.78 -18.99
C ARG A 10 -4.03 -5.94 -18.08
N ILE A 11 -3.51 -7.04 -18.66
CA ILE A 11 -3.08 -8.18 -17.84
C ILE A 11 -1.87 -7.82 -16.95
N GLN A 12 -0.94 -6.98 -17.45
CA GLN A 12 0.18 -6.51 -16.65
C GLN A 12 -0.29 -5.64 -15.48
N ALA A 13 -1.24 -4.73 -15.70
CA ALA A 13 -1.83 -3.92 -14.64
C ALA A 13 -2.58 -4.80 -13.61
N PHE A 14 -3.32 -5.81 -14.06
CA PHE A 14 -4.02 -6.74 -13.15
C PHE A 14 -3.04 -7.53 -12.27
N ILE A 15 -1.94 -8.03 -12.82
CA ILE A 15 -0.90 -8.72 -12.05
C ILE A 15 -0.30 -7.80 -10.99
N ILE A 16 -0.13 -6.51 -11.27
CA ILE A 16 0.34 -5.54 -10.28
C ILE A 16 -0.65 -5.44 -9.12
N VAL A 17 -1.95 -5.33 -9.41
CA VAL A 17 -3.01 -5.30 -8.37
C VAL A 17 -2.97 -6.56 -7.50
N LEU A 18 -2.86 -7.74 -8.12
CA LEU A 18 -2.75 -9.00 -7.38
C LEU A 18 -1.55 -9.01 -6.43
N ARG A 19 -0.40 -8.48 -6.86
CA ARG A 19 0.79 -8.36 -6.01
C ARG A 19 0.60 -7.39 -4.86
N LEU A 20 -0.01 -6.22 -5.10
CA LEU A 20 -0.30 -5.23 -4.06
C LEU A 20 -1.31 -5.74 -3.01
N LYS A 21 -2.18 -6.67 -3.41
CA LYS A 21 -3.16 -7.30 -2.53
C LYS A 21 -2.69 -8.64 -1.93
N GLY A 22 -1.45 -9.09 -2.20
CA GLY A 22 -0.96 -10.39 -1.73
C GLY A 22 -1.62 -11.61 -2.38
N LEU A 23 -2.36 -11.42 -3.48
CA LEU A 23 -3.18 -12.46 -4.14
C LEU A 23 -2.50 -13.09 -5.36
N TYR A 24 -1.21 -12.77 -5.59
CA TYR A 24 -0.52 -13.20 -6.81
C TYR A 24 -0.39 -14.72 -6.91
N ASP A 25 0.01 -15.39 -5.84
CA ASP A 25 0.22 -16.83 -5.82
C ASP A 25 -1.11 -17.58 -5.90
N ASP A 26 -2.13 -17.13 -5.16
CA ASP A 26 -3.49 -17.67 -5.24
C ASP A 26 -4.04 -17.61 -6.68
N ALA A 27 -3.82 -16.48 -7.37
CA ALA A 27 -4.29 -16.30 -8.75
C ALA A 27 -3.45 -17.08 -9.78
N SER A 28 -2.14 -17.29 -9.53
CA SER A 28 -1.25 -18.05 -10.43
C SER A 28 -1.61 -19.52 -10.49
N ASP A 29 -2.02 -20.07 -9.34
CA ASP A 29 -2.34 -21.49 -9.17
C ASP A 29 -3.84 -21.76 -9.29
N TYR A 30 -4.64 -20.72 -9.63
CA TYR A 30 -6.09 -20.82 -9.66
C TYR A 30 -6.60 -21.66 -10.85
N GLU A 31 -7.36 -22.70 -10.55
CA GLU A 31 -8.00 -23.61 -11.54
C GLU A 31 -9.53 -23.42 -11.55
N GLY A 32 -9.99 -22.19 -11.82
CA GLY A 32 -11.41 -21.88 -11.91
C GLY A 32 -12.05 -22.45 -13.18
N GLU A 33 -13.29 -22.93 -13.07
CA GLU A 33 -14.06 -23.46 -14.21
C GLU A 33 -14.54 -22.34 -15.16
N ARG A 34 -14.74 -21.13 -14.63
CA ARG A 34 -15.24 -19.97 -15.42
C ARG A 34 -14.06 -19.12 -15.90
N ASN A 35 -14.16 -18.67 -17.15
CA ASN A 35 -13.17 -17.76 -17.69
C ASN A 35 -13.80 -16.80 -18.72
N PHE A 36 -13.02 -15.87 -19.22
CA PHE A 36 -13.40 -14.95 -20.30
C PHE A 36 -13.28 -15.65 -21.65
N LYS A 37 -14.04 -15.18 -22.65
CA LYS A 37 -14.06 -15.77 -24.00
C LYS A 37 -12.73 -15.78 -24.71
N ASP A 38 -11.85 -14.86 -24.35
CA ASP A 38 -10.51 -14.65 -24.92
C ASP A 38 -9.38 -15.18 -24.02
N ALA A 39 -9.69 -16.01 -23.02
CA ALA A 39 -8.71 -16.53 -22.06
C ALA A 39 -7.57 -17.33 -22.73
N ASP A 40 -7.84 -18.00 -23.84
CA ASP A 40 -6.84 -18.80 -24.54
C ASP A 40 -5.87 -17.95 -25.42
N THR A 41 -6.12 -16.65 -25.59
CA THR A 41 -5.24 -15.76 -26.36
C THR A 41 -3.88 -15.54 -25.73
N LEU A 42 -3.78 -15.66 -24.39
CA LEU A 42 -2.54 -15.62 -23.62
C LEU A 42 -2.53 -16.79 -22.63
N GLY A 43 -2.12 -17.96 -23.09
CA GLY A 43 -2.20 -19.21 -22.32
C GLY A 43 -1.58 -19.11 -20.91
N TRP A 44 -0.46 -18.40 -20.77
CA TRP A 44 0.17 -18.19 -19.47
C TRP A 44 -0.66 -17.34 -18.49
N ALA A 45 -1.58 -16.52 -19.00
CA ALA A 45 -2.42 -15.63 -18.19
C ALA A 45 -3.79 -16.23 -17.84
N LYS A 46 -4.07 -17.46 -18.27
CA LYS A 46 -5.39 -18.09 -18.16
C LYS A 46 -5.88 -18.19 -16.73
N ASN A 47 -5.02 -18.57 -15.80
CA ASN A 47 -5.35 -18.70 -14.37
C ASN A 47 -5.69 -17.34 -13.75
N TYR A 48 -4.89 -16.31 -14.03
CA TYR A 48 -5.17 -14.94 -13.57
C TYR A 48 -6.52 -14.42 -14.09
N MET A 49 -6.85 -14.69 -15.35
CA MET A 49 -8.15 -14.30 -15.92
C MET A 49 -9.30 -15.08 -15.30
N ALA A 50 -9.16 -16.39 -15.04
CA ALA A 50 -10.14 -17.17 -14.30
C ALA A 50 -10.36 -16.60 -12.88
N TYR A 51 -9.26 -16.26 -12.20
CA TYR A 51 -9.31 -15.63 -10.89
C TYR A 51 -10.10 -14.31 -10.92
N ALA A 52 -9.81 -13.42 -11.88
CA ALA A 52 -10.55 -12.17 -12.05
C ALA A 52 -12.05 -12.42 -12.32
N LYS A 53 -12.39 -13.47 -13.04
CA LYS A 53 -13.78 -13.83 -13.38
C LYS A 53 -14.59 -14.25 -12.17
N ASP A 54 -13.95 -14.94 -11.24
CA ASP A 54 -14.58 -15.48 -10.03
C ASP A 54 -14.51 -14.52 -8.83
N HIS A 55 -13.67 -13.44 -8.93
CA HIS A 55 -13.51 -12.38 -7.93
C HIS A 55 -13.85 -11.00 -8.53
N PRO A 56 -15.14 -10.72 -8.83
CA PRO A 56 -15.57 -9.47 -9.47
C PRO A 56 -15.36 -8.23 -8.58
N ASP A 57 -15.26 -8.41 -7.28
CA ASP A 57 -14.91 -7.40 -6.26
C ASP A 57 -13.54 -6.76 -6.49
N LEU A 58 -12.64 -7.43 -7.21
CA LEU A 58 -11.36 -6.86 -7.63
C LEU A 58 -11.47 -5.78 -8.73
N GLY A 59 -12.68 -5.52 -9.25
CA GLY A 59 -12.90 -4.50 -10.28
C GLY A 59 -12.48 -4.90 -11.70
N TRP A 60 -12.12 -6.18 -11.95
CA TRP A 60 -11.62 -6.69 -13.23
C TRP A 60 -12.62 -7.61 -13.93
N GLY A 61 -13.90 -7.31 -13.87
CA GLY A 61 -14.98 -8.12 -14.44
C GLY A 61 -15.01 -8.27 -15.97
N GLY A 62 -14.09 -7.63 -16.70
CA GLY A 62 -14.01 -7.67 -18.16
C GLY A 62 -14.98 -6.71 -18.85
N TYR A 63 -15.26 -6.96 -20.12
CA TYR A 63 -16.14 -6.17 -20.96
C TYR A 63 -17.53 -6.82 -21.14
N PRO A 64 -18.55 -6.03 -21.52
CA PRO A 64 -19.92 -6.55 -21.74
C PRO A 64 -20.01 -7.68 -22.79
N ASP A 65 -19.05 -7.74 -23.71
CA ASP A 65 -18.96 -8.81 -24.71
C ASP A 65 -18.43 -10.14 -24.16
N GLY A 66 -18.02 -10.16 -22.90
CA GLY A 66 -17.49 -11.32 -22.18
C GLY A 66 -15.99 -11.55 -22.35
N THR A 67 -15.26 -10.56 -22.88
CA THR A 67 -13.79 -10.61 -22.99
C THR A 67 -13.10 -9.93 -21.82
N PHE A 68 -11.84 -10.32 -21.54
CA PHE A 68 -10.94 -9.63 -20.62
C PHE A 68 -10.07 -8.58 -21.37
N ALA A 69 -9.74 -8.87 -22.62
CA ALA A 69 -8.81 -8.15 -23.47
C ALA A 69 -7.40 -8.01 -22.85
N PRO A 70 -6.70 -9.12 -22.52
CA PRO A 70 -5.46 -9.11 -21.74
C PRO A 70 -4.34 -8.32 -22.40
N SER A 71 -4.26 -8.33 -23.73
CA SER A 71 -3.24 -7.63 -24.52
C SER A 71 -3.60 -6.17 -24.84
N LYS A 72 -4.83 -5.72 -24.51
CA LYS A 72 -5.22 -4.33 -24.72
C LYS A 72 -4.36 -3.40 -23.88
N LYS A 73 -3.89 -2.31 -24.50
CA LYS A 73 -3.16 -1.27 -23.80
C LYS A 73 -4.06 -0.57 -22.76
N ILE A 74 -3.48 -0.21 -21.63
CA ILE A 74 -4.14 0.55 -20.58
C ILE A 74 -3.59 1.98 -20.61
N ASP A 75 -4.46 2.97 -20.51
CA ASP A 75 -4.09 4.37 -20.34
C ASP A 75 -3.99 4.75 -18.85
N GLY A 76 -3.52 5.95 -18.58
CA GLY A 76 -3.33 6.43 -17.22
C GLY A 76 -4.64 6.50 -16.44
N GLN A 77 -5.74 6.96 -17.05
CA GLN A 77 -7.04 7.06 -16.38
C GLN A 77 -7.54 5.67 -15.92
N ALA A 78 -7.47 4.67 -16.80
CA ALA A 78 -7.88 3.32 -16.46
C ALA A 78 -6.94 2.69 -15.41
N PHE A 79 -5.64 2.99 -15.44
CA PHE A 79 -4.69 2.54 -14.44
C PHE A 79 -4.98 3.17 -13.06
N TYR A 80 -5.12 4.49 -12.97
CA TYR A 80 -5.40 5.16 -11.69
C TYR A 80 -6.76 4.78 -11.11
N LYS A 81 -7.78 4.56 -11.96
CA LYS A 81 -9.06 4.00 -11.50
C LYS A 81 -8.86 2.69 -10.74
N VAL A 82 -8.04 1.80 -11.29
CA VAL A 82 -7.76 0.51 -10.66
C VAL A 82 -6.90 0.68 -9.38
N MET A 83 -5.98 1.63 -9.37
CA MET A 83 -5.20 1.92 -8.16
C MET A 83 -6.10 2.48 -7.04
N LEU A 84 -7.03 3.35 -7.35
CA LEU A 84 -8.02 3.84 -6.38
C LEU A 84 -8.84 2.68 -5.78
N GLU A 85 -9.33 1.76 -6.59
CA GLU A 85 -10.05 0.57 -6.12
C GLU A 85 -9.13 -0.37 -5.31
N THR A 86 -7.85 -0.44 -5.65
CA THR A 86 -6.85 -1.21 -4.87
C THR A 86 -6.65 -0.60 -3.49
N LEU A 87 -6.70 0.72 -3.38
CA LEU A 87 -6.66 1.48 -2.13
C LEU A 87 -8.01 1.48 -1.37
N GLY A 88 -9.03 0.78 -1.86
CA GLY A 88 -10.33 0.65 -1.19
C GLY A 88 -11.36 1.72 -1.54
N TYR A 89 -11.03 2.71 -2.39
CA TYR A 89 -12.00 3.69 -2.89
C TYR A 89 -12.92 3.05 -3.92
N ARG A 90 -14.19 3.46 -3.96
CA ARG A 90 -15.22 2.81 -4.79
C ARG A 90 -15.71 3.75 -5.88
N GLN A 91 -15.61 3.30 -7.12
CA GLN A 91 -16.23 4.01 -8.25
C GLN A 91 -17.75 4.17 -8.01
N ASP A 92 -18.29 5.30 -8.43
CA ASP A 92 -19.69 5.73 -8.28
C ASP A 92 -20.17 5.91 -6.82
N VAL A 93 -19.23 5.88 -5.85
CA VAL A 93 -19.46 6.21 -4.43
C VAL A 93 -18.49 7.32 -3.99
N ASP A 94 -17.20 7.09 -4.13
CA ASP A 94 -16.15 8.01 -3.68
C ASP A 94 -15.66 8.90 -4.85
N PHE A 95 -15.71 8.39 -6.08
CA PHE A 95 -15.36 9.11 -7.31
C PHE A 95 -16.12 8.54 -8.52
N THR A 96 -16.32 9.32 -9.57
CA THR A 96 -16.80 8.82 -10.87
C THR A 96 -15.63 8.50 -11.80
N TYR A 97 -15.84 7.68 -12.84
CA TYR A 97 -14.77 7.40 -13.81
C TYR A 97 -14.22 8.68 -14.48
N ALA A 98 -15.06 9.68 -14.70
CA ALA A 98 -14.61 10.96 -15.27
C ALA A 98 -13.70 11.75 -14.31
N GLU A 99 -13.92 11.64 -13.01
CA GLU A 99 -13.18 12.35 -11.94
C GLU A 99 -11.99 11.54 -11.41
N THR A 100 -11.69 10.38 -11.99
CA THR A 100 -10.61 9.48 -11.54
C THR A 100 -9.30 10.20 -11.30
N LEU A 101 -8.87 11.04 -12.24
CA LEU A 101 -7.56 11.69 -12.18
C LEU A 101 -7.54 12.84 -11.16
N GLU A 102 -8.61 13.61 -11.08
CA GLU A 102 -8.75 14.69 -10.09
C GLU A 102 -8.74 14.11 -8.68
N PHE A 103 -9.49 13.04 -8.45
CA PHE A 103 -9.51 12.37 -7.15
C PHE A 103 -8.17 11.70 -6.82
N ALA A 104 -7.49 11.10 -7.82
CA ALA A 104 -6.16 10.53 -7.65
C ALA A 104 -5.11 11.60 -7.29
N GLU A 105 -5.22 12.83 -7.83
CA GLU A 105 -4.39 13.97 -7.46
C GLU A 105 -4.68 14.43 -6.02
N GLU A 106 -5.94 14.54 -5.64
CA GLU A 106 -6.37 14.95 -4.30
C GLU A 106 -5.77 14.08 -3.20
N ILE A 107 -5.71 12.76 -3.42
CA ILE A 107 -5.11 11.82 -2.44
C ILE A 107 -3.60 11.60 -2.63
N GLY A 108 -2.95 12.31 -3.55
CA GLY A 108 -1.50 12.24 -3.80
C GLY A 108 -1.04 11.02 -4.60
N LEU A 109 -1.96 10.33 -5.29
CA LEU A 109 -1.65 9.17 -6.13
C LEU A 109 -1.07 9.58 -7.50
N VAL A 110 -1.44 10.73 -8.01
CA VAL A 110 -0.89 11.38 -9.22
C VAL A 110 -0.48 12.81 -8.89
N GLU A 111 0.62 13.30 -9.53
CA GLU A 111 1.15 14.64 -9.25
C GLU A 111 0.41 15.75 -10.01
N ASP A 112 -0.05 15.47 -11.23
CA ASP A 112 -0.71 16.43 -12.13
C ASP A 112 -1.76 15.69 -12.99
N ALA A 113 -3.01 15.83 -12.59
CA ALA A 113 -4.17 15.29 -13.31
C ALA A 113 -4.41 16.01 -14.65
N GLY A 114 -3.89 17.23 -14.80
CA GLY A 114 -4.01 18.03 -16.00
C GLY A 114 -3.04 17.66 -17.14
N ASP A 115 -2.02 16.83 -16.87
CA ASP A 115 -1.07 16.36 -17.90
C ASP A 115 -1.71 15.27 -18.79
N ILE A 116 -2.64 15.72 -19.66
CA ILE A 116 -3.39 14.84 -20.57
C ILE A 116 -2.48 14.09 -21.55
N GLU A 117 -1.36 14.68 -21.95
CA GLU A 117 -0.42 14.06 -22.88
C GLU A 117 0.29 12.89 -22.22
N ARG A 118 0.79 13.04 -21.00
CA ARG A 118 1.38 11.97 -20.18
C ARG A 118 0.38 10.85 -19.91
N ILE A 119 -0.85 11.20 -19.58
CA ILE A 119 -1.91 10.22 -19.30
C ILE A 119 -2.26 9.37 -20.52
N ARG A 120 -2.28 9.97 -21.72
CA ARG A 120 -2.55 9.27 -22.98
C ARG A 120 -1.36 8.45 -23.47
N SER A 121 -0.15 8.91 -23.26
CA SER A 121 1.10 8.23 -23.62
C SER A 121 1.66 7.36 -22.48
N PHE A 122 0.79 6.85 -21.62
CA PHE A 122 1.08 6.11 -20.40
C PHE A 122 2.02 4.92 -20.65
N THR A 123 3.08 4.84 -19.86
CA THR A 123 4.18 3.88 -20.05
C THR A 123 4.39 3.00 -18.81
N VAL A 124 5.24 1.98 -18.94
CA VAL A 124 5.67 1.16 -17.79
C VAL A 124 6.40 2.00 -16.74
N ASN A 125 7.08 3.09 -17.13
CA ASN A 125 7.68 4.02 -16.17
C ASN A 125 6.61 4.74 -15.33
N ASP A 126 5.50 5.15 -15.96
CA ASP A 126 4.40 5.81 -15.25
C ASP A 126 3.70 4.85 -14.28
N ILE A 127 3.59 3.56 -14.65
CA ILE A 127 3.16 2.51 -13.71
C ILE A 127 4.07 2.47 -12.48
N ALA A 128 5.40 2.46 -12.66
CA ALA A 128 6.32 2.38 -11.54
C ALA A 128 6.17 3.58 -10.58
N VAL A 129 5.99 4.78 -11.14
CA VAL A 129 5.69 5.99 -10.35
C VAL A 129 4.34 5.86 -9.64
N GLY A 130 3.29 5.43 -10.34
CA GLY A 130 1.98 5.23 -9.75
C GLY A 130 1.95 4.18 -8.64
N ILE A 131 2.71 3.09 -8.77
CA ILE A 131 2.87 2.09 -7.70
C ILE A 131 3.60 2.71 -6.49
N TYR A 132 4.70 3.43 -6.73
CA TYR A 132 5.44 4.09 -5.65
C TYR A 132 4.55 5.07 -4.88
N ASN A 133 3.74 5.86 -5.58
CA ASN A 133 2.80 6.77 -4.97
C ASN A 133 1.71 6.00 -4.19
N ALA A 134 1.14 4.94 -4.78
CA ALA A 134 0.14 4.11 -4.10
C ALA A 134 0.66 3.49 -2.80
N LEU A 135 1.90 3.01 -2.78
CA LEU A 135 2.55 2.47 -1.58
C LEU A 135 2.73 3.52 -0.47
N ASN A 136 2.87 4.80 -0.84
CA ASN A 136 2.97 5.92 0.09
C ASN A 136 1.62 6.59 0.42
N THR A 137 0.53 6.17 -0.22
CA THR A 137 -0.82 6.68 0.00
C THR A 137 -1.55 5.81 1.03
N LYS A 138 -2.45 6.42 1.81
CA LYS A 138 -3.30 5.71 2.77
C LYS A 138 -4.49 5.09 2.05
N PRO A 139 -4.77 3.79 2.26
CA PRO A 139 -6.07 3.20 1.88
C PRO A 139 -7.25 3.91 2.52
N ALA A 140 -8.43 3.79 1.92
CA ALA A 140 -9.65 4.48 2.35
C ALA A 140 -10.08 4.15 3.78
N ASP A 141 -9.75 2.94 4.24
CA ASP A 141 -10.10 2.39 5.56
C ASP A 141 -8.92 2.32 6.54
N SER A 142 -7.79 2.98 6.21
CA SER A 142 -6.57 2.95 7.01
C SER A 142 -6.02 4.35 7.27
N ASP A 143 -5.47 4.55 8.45
CA ASP A 143 -4.67 5.73 8.80
C ASP A 143 -3.19 5.56 8.48
N LYS A 144 -2.79 4.37 8.00
CA LYS A 144 -1.43 3.99 7.60
C LYS A 144 -1.28 3.94 6.09
N LYS A 145 -0.05 4.16 5.61
CA LYS A 145 0.29 3.98 4.20
C LYS A 145 0.09 2.53 3.75
N LEU A 146 -0.23 2.32 2.47
CA LEU A 146 -0.41 0.97 1.92
C LEU A 146 0.80 0.07 2.18
N ILE A 147 2.04 0.57 2.06
CA ILE A 147 3.24 -0.21 2.32
C ILE A 147 3.28 -0.74 3.77
N SER A 148 2.84 0.06 4.74
CA SER A 148 2.79 -0.35 6.15
C SER A 148 1.69 -1.40 6.39
N VAL A 149 0.55 -1.25 5.74
CA VAL A 149 -0.53 -2.27 5.76
C VAL A 149 -0.02 -3.59 5.17
N MET A 150 0.66 -3.55 4.01
CA MET A 150 1.23 -4.75 3.38
C MET A 150 2.26 -5.46 4.26
N VAL A 151 3.05 -4.71 5.03
CA VAL A 151 3.99 -5.30 6.01
C VAL A 151 3.23 -5.95 7.17
N GLU A 152 2.19 -5.31 7.68
CA GLU A 152 1.36 -5.86 8.79
C GLU A 152 0.60 -7.12 8.37
N GLU A 153 0.16 -7.19 7.12
CA GLU A 153 -0.51 -8.36 6.53
C GLU A 153 0.48 -9.45 6.04
N ASN A 154 1.79 -9.26 6.24
CA ASN A 154 2.87 -10.15 5.79
C ASN A 154 2.91 -10.39 4.27
N ILE A 155 2.42 -9.43 3.47
CA ILE A 155 2.53 -9.45 2.00
C ILE A 155 3.97 -9.13 1.57
N ILE A 156 4.65 -8.28 2.31
CA ILE A 156 6.06 -7.92 2.12
C ILE A 156 6.79 -7.93 3.46
N ALA A 157 8.05 -8.37 3.47
CA ALA A 157 8.87 -8.29 4.66
C ALA A 157 9.27 -6.83 4.98
N SER A 158 9.30 -6.47 6.25
CA SER A 158 9.63 -5.10 6.67
C SER A 158 11.04 -4.67 6.24
N GLU A 159 12.01 -5.59 6.28
CA GLU A 159 13.37 -5.36 5.82
C GLU A 159 13.45 -5.03 4.32
N ASP A 160 12.63 -5.67 3.49
CA ASP A 160 12.58 -5.40 2.05
C ASP A 160 11.96 -4.03 1.76
N ALA A 161 10.90 -3.65 2.47
CA ALA A 161 10.28 -2.34 2.35
C ALA A 161 11.27 -1.22 2.74
N VAL A 162 11.98 -1.38 3.85
CA VAL A 162 13.00 -0.42 4.30
C VAL A 162 14.20 -0.37 3.34
N ALA A 163 14.66 -1.52 2.85
CA ALA A 163 15.75 -1.59 1.86
C ALA A 163 15.37 -0.91 0.53
N ALA A 164 14.08 -0.93 0.17
CA ALA A 164 13.56 -0.21 -0.99
C ALA A 164 13.37 1.31 -0.74
N GLY A 165 13.67 1.79 0.46
CA GLY A 165 13.63 3.22 0.83
C GLY A 165 12.28 3.71 1.34
N PHE A 166 11.33 2.83 1.66
CA PHE A 166 10.07 3.23 2.25
C PHE A 166 10.19 3.50 3.75
N ALA A 167 9.61 4.62 4.20
CA ALA A 167 9.39 4.88 5.60
C ALA A 167 8.05 4.22 6.01
N LEU A 168 8.14 3.22 6.86
CA LEU A 168 6.97 2.57 7.43
C LEU A 168 6.33 3.47 8.49
N ASP A 169 5.01 3.45 8.55
CA ASP A 169 4.30 4.05 9.66
C ASP A 169 4.60 3.24 10.92
N SER A 170 4.88 3.93 12.00
CA SER A 170 5.08 3.26 13.29
C SER A 170 3.84 2.43 13.60
N LYS A 171 4.01 1.19 14.03
CA LYS A 171 2.93 0.49 14.74
C LYS A 171 2.52 1.44 15.86
N SER A 172 1.30 1.94 15.82
CA SER A 172 0.68 2.58 16.97
C SER A 172 0.43 1.47 17.99
N THR A 173 1.48 1.08 18.69
CA THR A 173 1.32 0.29 19.89
C THR A 173 0.73 1.24 20.91
N GLY A 174 -0.58 1.16 21.08
CA GLY A 174 -1.29 1.97 22.06
C GLY A 174 -0.59 1.86 23.42
N VAL A 175 -0.25 3.01 24.00
CA VAL A 175 0.25 3.04 25.38
C VAL A 175 -0.95 2.80 26.28
N VAL A 176 -0.95 1.65 26.96
CA VAL A 176 -2.00 1.28 27.93
C VAL A 176 -1.79 2.08 29.22
N SER A 177 -0.54 2.16 29.66
CA SER A 177 -0.19 2.92 30.85
C SER A 177 1.26 3.37 30.83
N PHE A 178 1.55 4.48 31.52
CA PHE A 178 2.91 4.82 31.89
C PHE A 178 2.98 5.23 33.36
N ASN A 179 4.07 4.86 34.02
CA ASN A 179 4.30 5.17 35.41
C ASN A 179 5.74 5.62 35.62
N ALA A 180 5.93 6.75 36.31
CA ALA A 180 7.25 7.13 36.81
C ALA A 180 7.63 6.20 37.97
N VAL A 181 8.63 5.36 37.74
CA VAL A 181 9.15 4.42 38.77
C VAL A 181 10.14 5.12 39.70
N SER A 182 10.85 6.12 39.17
CA SER A 182 11.74 7.00 39.91
C SER A 182 11.91 8.32 39.14
N ASN A 183 12.72 9.25 39.67
CA ASN A 183 13.08 10.50 38.99
C ASN A 183 13.88 10.33 37.68
N THR A 184 14.34 9.12 37.40
CA THR A 184 15.10 8.79 36.18
C THR A 184 14.56 7.59 35.41
N LYS A 185 13.45 6.97 35.86
CA LYS A 185 12.89 5.77 35.21
C LYS A 185 11.40 5.90 34.99
N ILE A 186 10.99 5.65 33.76
CA ILE A 186 9.60 5.59 33.33
C ILE A 186 9.33 4.16 32.83
N GLN A 187 8.30 3.53 33.35
CA GLN A 187 7.78 2.28 32.84
C GLN A 187 6.58 2.55 31.93
N VAL A 188 6.60 1.99 30.74
CA VAL A 188 5.50 2.07 29.76
C VAL A 188 4.99 0.67 29.47
N GLU A 189 3.68 0.50 29.44
CA GLU A 189 3.00 -0.71 29.03
C GLU A 189 2.22 -0.46 27.74
N PHE A 190 2.34 -1.35 26.77
CA PHE A 190 1.76 -1.25 25.44
C PHE A 190 0.67 -2.30 25.23
N GLU A 191 -0.24 -2.07 24.29
CA GLU A 191 -1.28 -3.03 23.91
C GLU A 191 -0.69 -4.32 23.33
N ASP A 192 0.38 -4.18 22.53
CA ASP A 192 1.08 -5.27 21.84
C ASP A 192 2.53 -5.42 22.31
N GLU A 193 3.16 -6.54 21.94
CA GLU A 193 4.60 -6.72 22.14
C GLU A 193 5.38 -5.72 21.30
N ILE A 194 6.36 -5.06 21.91
CA ILE A 194 7.18 -4.02 21.28
C ILE A 194 8.65 -4.26 21.56
N LEU A 195 9.48 -4.03 20.55
CA LEU A 195 10.92 -3.88 20.69
C LEU A 195 11.30 -2.41 20.54
N LEU A 196 11.25 -1.68 21.63
CA LEU A 196 11.56 -0.25 21.65
C LEU A 196 13.07 -0.05 21.81
N GLN A 197 13.63 0.79 20.96
CA GLN A 197 15.04 1.19 21.03
C GLN A 197 15.17 2.64 21.52
N LYS A 198 16.38 3.01 21.95
CA LYS A 198 16.66 4.37 22.43
C LYS A 198 16.34 5.45 21.38
N ALA A 199 16.54 5.16 20.09
CA ALA A 199 16.27 6.08 18.98
C ALA A 199 14.77 6.35 18.77
N ASP A 200 13.91 5.47 19.27
CA ASP A 200 12.46 5.53 19.08
C ASP A 200 11.77 6.37 20.17
N VAL A 201 12.52 6.88 21.15
CA VAL A 201 11.97 7.54 22.34
C VAL A 201 12.45 8.97 22.43
N GLU A 202 11.50 9.89 22.46
CA GLU A 202 11.71 11.30 22.80
C GLU A 202 10.84 11.67 24.02
N ILE A 203 11.40 12.35 24.99
CA ILE A 203 10.68 12.83 26.17
C ILE A 203 10.85 14.34 26.28
N SER A 204 9.75 15.05 26.19
CA SER A 204 9.69 16.50 26.31
C SER A 204 8.71 16.93 27.39
N GLU A 205 8.93 18.11 27.93
CA GLU A 205 8.00 18.75 28.85
C GLU A 205 6.70 19.14 28.13
N LEU A 206 5.57 18.85 28.74
CA LEU A 206 4.26 19.26 28.22
C LEU A 206 4.14 20.81 28.36
N ASN A 207 4.08 21.51 27.25
CA ASN A 207 4.07 22.98 27.16
C ASN A 207 5.41 23.68 27.47
N GLY A 208 6.56 22.99 27.38
CA GLY A 208 7.90 23.55 27.55
C GLY A 208 8.87 23.10 26.46
N ASP A 209 10.02 23.75 26.40
CA ASP A 209 11.11 23.41 25.47
C ASP A 209 12.14 22.43 26.08
N SER A 210 11.91 22.00 27.31
CA SER A 210 12.82 21.10 28.03
C SER A 210 12.69 19.67 27.51
N ARG A 211 13.84 19.04 27.25
CA ARG A 211 13.91 17.63 26.81
C ARG A 211 14.80 16.84 27.78
N LEU A 212 14.34 15.66 28.15
CA LEU A 212 15.15 14.71 28.89
C LEU A 212 15.94 13.83 27.93
N SER A 213 17.21 13.65 28.17
CA SER A 213 18.01 12.72 27.41
C SER A 213 17.70 11.28 27.82
N VAL A 214 17.29 10.47 26.88
CA VAL A 214 17.11 9.04 27.07
C VAL A 214 18.50 8.39 27.14
N LEU A 215 18.80 7.71 28.24
CA LEU A 215 20.08 7.03 28.46
C LEU A 215 20.00 5.57 27.99
N LYS A 216 18.92 4.87 28.34
CA LYS A 216 18.72 3.46 28.05
C LYS A 216 17.22 3.15 27.88
N VAL A 217 16.92 2.18 27.05
CA VAL A 217 15.59 1.54 26.92
C VAL A 217 15.78 0.04 27.07
N ASP A 218 15.06 -0.56 28.01
CA ASP A 218 14.95 -2.01 28.20
C ASP A 218 13.51 -2.40 27.89
N SER A 219 13.27 -3.14 26.81
CA SER A 219 11.94 -3.62 26.42
C SER A 219 11.86 -5.15 26.53
N GLU A 220 10.74 -5.64 27.08
CA GLU A 220 10.45 -7.07 27.21
C GLU A 220 8.93 -7.29 27.04
N GLY A 221 8.56 -8.00 25.99
CA GLY A 221 7.16 -8.22 25.62
C GLY A 221 6.41 -6.90 25.43
N ARG A 222 5.36 -6.69 26.23
CA ARG A 222 4.51 -5.49 26.19
C ARG A 222 4.99 -4.35 27.10
N ARG A 223 6.18 -4.44 27.70
CA ARG A 223 6.71 -3.44 28.65
C ARG A 223 8.05 -2.90 28.20
N ALA A 224 8.24 -1.62 28.42
CA ALA A 224 9.53 -0.97 28.29
C ALA A 224 9.84 -0.15 29.54
N VAL A 225 11.12 -0.17 29.95
CA VAL A 225 11.65 0.72 31.01
C VAL A 225 12.63 1.68 30.34
N ILE A 226 12.27 2.95 30.39
CA ILE A 226 13.05 4.04 29.82
C ILE A 226 13.83 4.71 30.97
N THR A 227 15.14 4.77 30.84
CA THR A 227 16.02 5.45 31.78
C THR A 227 16.46 6.78 31.16
N THR A 228 16.28 7.87 31.91
CA THR A 228 16.58 9.23 31.46
C THR A 228 17.65 9.87 32.35
N THR A 229 18.14 11.06 31.96
CA THR A 229 18.79 12.00 32.87
C THR A 229 17.81 12.46 33.96
N GLU A 230 18.31 12.96 35.06
CA GLU A 230 17.45 13.60 36.07
C GLU A 230 16.71 14.81 35.47
N ALA A 231 15.45 14.97 35.91
CA ALA A 231 14.60 16.10 35.52
C ALA A 231 14.97 17.35 36.25
#